data_805935a02327e7d1e0ede7cda7035297
#
_entry.id   805935a02327e7d1e0ede7cda7035297
#
_cell.length_a   1.000
_cell.length_b   1.000
_cell.length_c   1.000
_cell.angle_alpha   90.00
_cell.angle_beta   90.00
_cell.angle_gamma   90.00
#
_symmetry.space_group_name_H-M   'P 1'
#
loop_
_entity.id
_entity.type
_entity.pdbx_description
1 polymer ?
#
loop_
_entity_poly.entity_id
_entity_poly.type
_entity_poly.pdbx_seq_one_letter_code
_entity_poly.pdbx_strand_id
1 'polypeptide(L)'
;MIVNDYLAKTYGPQPCWELVADVYQTERFAVPVDYKTVNRSIREMSSAFRLAIHKSAHGFVQIDAPVNFAIVLLGKSERVGIHHCGIYFDGRVLHALPGITVYEELSVIRDTFELVEFWAKA
;
A
#
# COMPACT_ATOMS: atom_id res chain seq x y z
N MET A 1 -10.69 13.18 1.31
CA MET A 1 -9.20 13.20 1.32
C MET A 1 -8.69 14.21 0.33
N ILE A 2 -7.73 15.00 0.74
CA ILE A 2 -7.05 15.94 -0.14
C ILE A 2 -5.69 15.34 -0.50
N VAL A 3 -5.56 14.83 -1.72
CA VAL A 3 -4.37 14.11 -2.17
C VAL A 3 -3.11 14.96 -2.07
N ASN A 4 -3.22 16.24 -2.39
CA ASN A 4 -2.06 17.15 -2.35
C ASN A 4 -1.42 17.26 -0.95
N ASP A 5 -2.19 17.06 0.11
CA ASP A 5 -1.64 17.08 1.46
C ASP A 5 -0.64 15.95 1.68
N TYR A 6 -0.88 14.81 1.03
CA TYR A 6 0.02 13.65 1.11
C TYR A 6 1.18 13.76 0.12
N LEU A 7 0.94 14.32 -1.07
CA LEU A 7 2.01 14.53 -2.06
C LEU A 7 3.09 15.49 -1.56
N ALA A 8 2.75 16.35 -0.63
CA ALA A 8 3.71 17.27 -0.02
C ALA A 8 4.60 16.60 1.03
N LYS A 9 4.30 15.35 1.42
CA LYS A 9 5.03 14.64 2.46
C LYS A 9 6.06 13.69 1.86
N THR A 10 7.12 13.45 2.64
CA THR A 10 8.04 12.35 2.43
C THR A 10 8.00 11.47 3.68
N TYR A 11 8.18 10.18 3.49
CA TYR A 11 8.06 9.23 4.59
C TYR A 11 9.42 8.62 4.92
N GLY A 12 9.51 8.02 6.08
CA GLY A 12 10.75 7.52 6.66
C GLY A 12 11.23 6.17 6.11
N PRO A 13 11.79 5.29 6.96
CA PRO A 13 12.47 4.08 6.50
C PRO A 13 11.62 3.10 5.70
N GLN A 14 10.30 3.10 5.92
CA GLN A 14 9.37 2.24 5.19
C GLN A 14 8.26 3.08 4.59
N PRO A 15 8.60 3.88 3.57
CA PRO A 15 7.71 4.94 3.11
C PRO A 15 6.35 4.45 2.64
N CYS A 16 6.28 3.35 1.93
CA CYS A 16 5.01 2.87 1.38
C CYS A 16 4.02 2.50 2.49
N TRP A 17 4.47 1.80 3.53
CA TRP A 17 3.60 1.43 4.63
C TRP A 17 3.28 2.62 5.54
N GLU A 18 4.24 3.49 5.78
CA GLU A 18 4.02 4.69 6.57
C GLU A 18 2.98 5.60 5.94
N LEU A 19 2.94 5.70 4.61
CA LEU A 19 1.88 6.42 3.91
C LEU A 19 0.53 5.77 4.14
N VAL A 20 0.41 4.46 3.97
CA VAL A 20 -0.85 3.74 4.17
C VAL A 20 -1.35 3.96 5.59
N ALA A 21 -0.48 3.85 6.58
CA ALA A 21 -0.82 4.09 7.98
C ALA A 21 -1.28 5.53 8.21
N ASP A 22 -0.59 6.50 7.63
CA ASP A 22 -0.94 7.91 7.74
C ASP A 22 -2.33 8.20 7.15
N VAL A 23 -2.61 7.70 5.97
CA VAL A 23 -3.92 7.88 5.32
C VAL A 23 -5.03 7.28 6.19
N TYR A 24 -4.86 6.05 6.66
CA TYR A 24 -5.89 5.42 7.49
C TYR A 24 -6.08 6.13 8.82
N GLN A 25 -5.00 6.53 9.48
CA GLN A 25 -5.09 7.25 10.75
C GLN A 25 -5.78 8.61 10.57
N THR A 26 -5.47 9.30 9.48
CA THR A 26 -5.98 10.65 9.23
C THR A 26 -7.41 10.66 8.71
N GLU A 27 -7.72 9.78 7.75
CA GLU A 27 -8.98 9.82 7.02
C GLU A 27 -10.01 8.83 7.56
N ARG A 28 -9.57 7.71 8.14
CA ARG A 28 -10.46 6.63 8.57
C ARG A 28 -10.41 6.41 10.09
N PHE A 29 -9.58 7.16 10.80
CA PHE A 29 -9.39 7.04 12.24
C PHE A 29 -9.05 5.62 12.71
N ALA A 30 -8.27 4.93 11.91
CA ALA A 30 -7.89 3.55 12.18
C ALA A 30 -6.47 3.29 11.71
N VAL A 31 -5.74 2.42 12.41
CA VAL A 31 -4.46 1.92 11.95
C VAL A 31 -4.69 0.53 11.38
N PRO A 32 -4.40 0.29 10.10
CA PRO A 32 -4.76 -0.98 9.46
C PRO A 32 -3.98 -2.16 10.03
N VAL A 33 -2.69 -2.02 10.24
CA VAL A 33 -1.85 -3.06 10.81
C VAL A 33 -0.65 -2.39 11.44
N ASP A 34 -0.26 -2.82 12.64
CA ASP A 34 1.00 -2.40 13.22
C ASP A 34 2.10 -3.28 12.62
N TYR A 35 2.75 -2.73 11.63
CA TYR A 35 3.70 -3.44 10.82
C TYR A 35 5.08 -2.86 11.06
N LYS A 36 5.80 -3.52 11.94
CA LYS A 36 7.17 -3.14 12.23
C LYS A 36 8.11 -4.09 11.53
N THR A 37 8.63 -3.66 10.42
CA THR A 37 9.70 -4.40 9.81
C THR A 37 10.88 -3.49 9.60
N VAL A 38 12.03 -3.99 9.93
CA VAL A 38 13.29 -3.28 9.71
C VAL A 38 13.98 -3.76 8.48
N ASN A 39 13.20 -4.41 7.58
CA ASN A 39 13.80 -5.11 6.57
C ASN A 39 14.23 -4.30 5.36
N ARG A 40 15.15 -4.77 4.63
CA ARG A 40 15.86 -4.09 3.58
C ARG A 40 15.88 -4.82 2.27
N SER A 41 15.42 -6.07 2.25
CA SER A 41 15.37 -6.84 1.01
C SER A 41 13.93 -6.97 0.54
N ILE A 42 13.76 -7.09 -0.77
CA ILE A 42 12.43 -7.31 -1.36
C ILE A 42 11.81 -8.60 -0.83
N ARG A 43 12.62 -9.65 -0.65
CA ARG A 43 12.14 -10.93 -0.13
C ARG A 43 11.60 -10.81 1.30
N GLU A 44 12.31 -10.10 2.16
CA GLU A 44 11.86 -9.88 3.53
C GLU A 44 10.59 -9.03 3.57
N MET A 45 10.50 -7.99 2.75
CA MET A 45 9.30 -7.17 2.63
C MET A 45 8.12 -8.00 2.17
N SER A 46 8.32 -8.83 1.16
CA SER A 46 7.28 -9.73 0.65
C SER A 46 6.77 -10.67 1.75
N SER A 47 7.67 -11.25 2.53
CA SER A 47 7.29 -12.12 3.65
C SER A 47 6.51 -11.37 4.71
N ALA A 48 6.94 -10.16 5.05
CA ALA A 48 6.27 -9.34 6.04
C ALA A 48 4.86 -8.93 5.58
N PHE A 49 4.69 -8.52 4.33
CA PHE A 49 3.37 -8.22 3.78
C PHE A 49 2.47 -9.44 3.83
N ARG A 50 2.99 -10.58 3.43
CA ARG A 50 2.23 -11.83 3.43
C ARG A 50 1.74 -12.19 4.83
N LEU A 51 2.61 -12.09 5.84
CA LEU A 51 2.25 -12.33 7.22
C LEU A 51 1.21 -11.33 7.74
N ALA A 52 1.37 -10.06 7.43
CA ALA A 52 0.48 -9.02 7.90
C ALA A 52 -0.93 -9.18 7.33
N ILE A 53 -1.05 -9.60 6.08
CA ILE A 53 -2.31 -9.60 5.35
C ILE A 53 -3.01 -10.96 5.40
N HIS A 54 -2.27 -12.07 5.27
CA HIS A 54 -2.89 -13.40 5.25
C HIS A 54 -3.48 -13.84 6.58
N LYS A 55 -3.14 -13.19 7.68
CA LYS A 55 -3.77 -13.48 8.95
C LYS A 55 -5.14 -12.86 9.12
N SER A 56 -5.69 -12.26 8.06
CA SER A 56 -6.95 -11.51 8.09
C SER A 56 -7.01 -10.54 9.25
N ALA A 57 -5.84 -10.10 9.68
CA ALA A 57 -5.73 -9.22 10.81
C ALA A 57 -6.43 -7.91 10.46
N HIS A 58 -7.20 -7.41 11.40
CA HIS A 58 -7.82 -6.09 11.28
C HIS A 58 -8.99 -5.99 10.29
N GLY A 59 -9.58 -7.12 9.87
CA GLY A 59 -10.81 -7.12 9.09
C GLY A 59 -10.68 -6.71 7.64
N PHE A 60 -9.47 -6.79 7.06
CA PHE A 60 -9.30 -6.56 5.63
C PHE A 60 -9.56 -7.82 4.85
N VAL A 61 -10.23 -7.67 3.72
CA VAL A 61 -10.50 -8.77 2.78
C VAL A 61 -10.06 -8.36 1.38
N GLN A 62 -9.61 -9.34 0.63
CA GLN A 62 -9.24 -9.11 -0.77
C GLN A 62 -10.50 -8.91 -1.60
N ILE A 63 -10.46 -7.92 -2.50
CA ILE A 63 -11.56 -7.60 -3.41
C ILE A 63 -11.07 -7.59 -4.84
N ASP A 64 -11.97 -7.85 -5.79
CA ASP A 64 -11.61 -7.93 -7.22
C ASP A 64 -11.52 -6.57 -7.88
N ALA A 65 -12.36 -5.64 -7.49
CA ALA A 65 -12.40 -4.30 -8.06
C ALA A 65 -12.05 -3.26 -7.00
N PRO A 66 -11.26 -2.24 -7.35
CA PRO A 66 -10.83 -1.25 -6.35
C PRO A 66 -11.98 -0.35 -5.91
N VAL A 67 -11.94 -0.01 -4.63
CA VAL A 67 -12.80 1.02 -4.03
C VAL A 67 -11.91 2.05 -3.35
N ASN A 68 -12.43 3.25 -3.15
CA ASN A 68 -11.67 4.30 -2.47
C ASN A 68 -11.21 3.82 -1.09
N PHE A 69 -9.98 4.14 -0.75
CA PHE A 69 -9.27 3.72 0.46
C PHE A 69 -8.89 2.24 0.52
N ALA A 70 -9.07 1.48 -0.56
CA ALA A 70 -8.51 0.14 -0.59
C ALA A 70 -6.99 0.21 -0.50
N ILE A 71 -6.41 -0.71 0.28
CA ILE A 71 -4.96 -0.90 0.27
C ILE A 71 -4.61 -1.65 -1.01
N VAL A 72 -3.66 -1.13 -1.75
CA VAL A 72 -3.16 -1.75 -2.97
C VAL A 72 -1.84 -2.41 -2.64
N LEU A 73 -1.74 -3.71 -2.87
CA LEU A 73 -0.51 -4.45 -2.69
C LEU A 73 0.10 -4.72 -4.05
N LEU A 74 1.38 -4.44 -4.16
CA LEU A 74 2.09 -4.42 -5.43
C LEU A 74 3.32 -5.32 -5.39
N GLY A 75 3.55 -6.05 -6.48
CA GLY A 75 4.74 -6.87 -6.65
C GLY A 75 5.22 -6.85 -8.09
N LYS A 76 6.52 -6.80 -8.29
CA LYS A 76 7.10 -6.78 -9.63
C LYS A 76 6.81 -8.05 -10.40
N SER A 77 6.82 -9.20 -9.72
CA SER A 77 6.58 -10.49 -10.33
C SER A 77 6.09 -11.48 -9.28
N GLU A 78 5.52 -12.60 -9.72
CA GLU A 78 5.13 -13.67 -8.81
C GLU A 78 6.34 -14.24 -8.08
N ARG A 79 7.48 -14.29 -8.72
CA ARG A 79 8.72 -14.79 -8.13
C ARG A 79 9.18 -13.93 -6.97
N VAL A 80 9.07 -12.61 -7.11
CA VAL A 80 9.45 -11.66 -6.06
C VAL A 80 8.38 -11.56 -4.98
N GLY A 81 7.11 -11.65 -5.39
CA GLY A 81 5.97 -11.46 -4.50
C GLY A 81 5.68 -9.99 -4.22
N ILE A 82 4.74 -9.77 -3.31
CA ILE A 82 4.34 -8.42 -2.90
C ILE A 82 5.48 -7.78 -2.10
N HIS A 83 5.86 -6.56 -2.49
CA HIS A 83 6.93 -5.83 -1.80
C HIS A 83 6.66 -4.33 -1.66
N HIS A 84 5.52 -3.85 -2.12
CA HIS A 84 5.16 -2.43 -2.10
C HIS A 84 3.66 -2.29 -1.86
N CYS A 85 3.23 -1.12 -1.41
CA CYS A 85 1.82 -0.87 -1.18
C CYS A 85 1.47 0.60 -1.41
N GLY A 86 0.18 0.85 -1.52
CA GLY A 86 -0.35 2.19 -1.65
C GLY A 86 -1.83 2.22 -1.31
N ILE A 87 -2.46 3.34 -1.60
CA ILE A 87 -3.89 3.57 -1.38
C ILE A 87 -4.55 3.91 -2.71
N TYR A 88 -5.63 3.21 -3.03
CA TYR A 88 -6.47 3.56 -4.17
C TYR A 88 -7.40 4.71 -3.81
N PHE A 89 -7.45 5.73 -4.67
CA PHE A 89 -8.38 6.82 -4.52
C PHE A 89 -8.66 7.48 -5.87
N ASP A 90 -9.94 7.56 -6.23
CA ASP A 90 -10.40 8.23 -7.46
C ASP A 90 -9.66 7.81 -8.74
N GLY A 91 -9.51 6.51 -8.94
CA GLY A 91 -8.93 5.96 -10.17
C GLY A 91 -7.41 5.87 -10.19
N ARG A 92 -6.75 6.31 -9.13
CA ARG A 92 -5.29 6.35 -9.04
C ARG A 92 -4.79 5.71 -7.75
N VAL A 93 -3.50 5.47 -7.71
CA VAL A 93 -2.85 4.90 -6.54
C VAL A 93 -1.87 5.92 -5.97
N LEU A 94 -2.11 6.26 -4.70
CA LEU A 94 -1.21 7.09 -3.92
C LEU A 94 -0.20 6.17 -3.25
N HIS A 95 1.08 6.36 -3.53
CA HIS A 95 2.11 5.53 -2.91
C HIS A 95 3.40 6.32 -2.70
N ALA A 96 4.16 5.91 -1.71
CA ALA A 96 5.38 6.60 -1.33
C ALA A 96 6.61 5.74 -1.62
N LEU A 97 7.58 6.38 -2.23
CA LEU A 97 8.91 5.85 -2.49
C LEU A 97 9.90 6.61 -1.61
N PRO A 98 11.16 6.13 -1.49
CA PRO A 98 12.16 6.92 -0.77
C PRO A 98 12.29 8.32 -1.35
N GLY A 99 12.01 9.32 -0.53
CA GLY A 99 12.15 10.72 -0.90
C GLY A 99 11.03 11.34 -1.73
N ILE A 100 10.01 10.57 -2.13
CA ILE A 100 8.92 11.12 -2.94
C ILE A 100 7.63 10.34 -2.75
N THR A 101 6.51 11.07 -2.72
CA THR A 101 5.16 10.49 -2.75
C THR A 101 4.53 10.83 -4.10
N VAL A 102 3.93 9.83 -4.74
CA VAL A 102 3.37 9.95 -6.08
C VAL A 102 1.93 9.47 -6.13
N TYR A 103 1.19 9.94 -7.14
CA TYR A 103 -0.22 9.61 -7.33
C TYR A 103 -0.43 9.26 -8.80
N GLU A 104 -0.43 7.96 -9.10
CA GLU A 104 -0.35 7.45 -10.47
C GLU A 104 -1.62 6.72 -10.88
N GLU A 105 -1.99 6.85 -12.16
CA GLU A 105 -3.11 6.12 -12.71
C GLU A 105 -2.92 4.61 -12.57
N LEU A 106 -4.01 3.90 -12.36
CA LEU A 106 -3.97 2.45 -12.20
C LEU A 106 -3.35 1.73 -13.41
N SER A 107 -3.55 2.25 -14.62
CA SER A 107 -2.92 1.70 -15.82
C SER A 107 -1.39 1.75 -15.75
N VAL A 108 -0.84 2.84 -15.23
CA VAL A 108 0.62 2.98 -15.03
C VAL A 108 1.11 1.98 -13.98
N ILE A 109 0.35 1.82 -12.91
CA ILE A 109 0.65 0.84 -11.86
C ILE A 109 0.69 -0.59 -12.45
N ARG A 110 -0.29 -0.95 -13.27
CA ARG A 110 -0.36 -2.27 -13.91
C ARG A 110 0.76 -2.50 -14.91
N ASP A 111 1.29 -1.45 -15.53
CA ASP A 111 2.44 -1.56 -16.42
C ASP A 111 3.74 -1.76 -15.65
N THR A 112 3.82 -1.26 -14.43
CA THR A 112 5.01 -1.33 -13.59
C THR A 112 5.07 -2.61 -12.76
N PHE A 113 3.91 -3.08 -12.27
CA PHE A 113 3.82 -4.21 -11.35
C PHE A 113 2.96 -5.32 -11.96
N GLU A 114 3.49 -6.52 -11.98
CA GLU A 114 2.76 -7.70 -12.44
C GLU A 114 1.67 -8.11 -11.46
N LEU A 115 1.97 -8.01 -10.15
CA LEU A 115 1.02 -8.33 -9.10
C LEU A 115 0.38 -7.05 -8.58
N VAL A 116 -0.95 -6.98 -8.65
CA VAL A 116 -1.75 -5.89 -8.12
C VAL A 116 -2.94 -6.48 -7.39
N GLU A 117 -3.02 -6.29 -6.09
CA GLU A 117 -4.11 -6.78 -5.26
C GLU A 117 -4.75 -5.61 -4.53
N PHE A 118 -6.07 -5.70 -4.37
CA PHE A 118 -6.84 -4.70 -3.63
C PHE A 118 -7.42 -5.32 -2.37
N TRP A 119 -7.26 -4.64 -1.25
CA TRP A 119 -7.75 -5.09 0.05
C TRP A 119 -8.56 -4.00 0.71
N ALA A 120 -9.77 -4.31 1.10
CA ALA A 120 -10.67 -3.34 1.73
C ALA A 120 -11.12 -3.84 3.09
N LYS A 121 -11.47 -2.91 3.95
CA LYS A 121 -12.02 -3.25 5.25
C LYS A 121 -13.43 -3.78 5.07
N ALA A 122 -13.65 -4.95 5.62
CA ALA A 122 -14.96 -5.59 5.58
C ALA A 122 -16.00 -4.84 6.42
#